data_9479ddba43d1d374c873ba45303ce008
#
_entry.id   9479ddba43d1d374c873ba45303ce008
#
_cell.length_a   1.000
_cell.length_b   1.000
_cell.length_c   1.000
_cell.angle_alpha   90.00
_cell.angle_beta   90.00
_cell.angle_gamma   90.00
#
_symmetry.space_group_name_H-M   'P 1'
#
loop_
_entity.id
_entity.type
_entity.pdbx_description
1 polymer ?
#
loop_
_entity_poly.entity_id
_entity_poly.type
_entity_poly.pdbx_seq_one_letter_code
_entity_poly.pdbx_strand_id
1 'polypeptide(L)'
;MKKEFPFTEVFEIKNTKSILNSQVEFDSGCTPYITAAEGNNGLAGYVSCPDEWVDKGDCVFIGGKTMTVFYQAEDFCSNDSHNLALYPKTDESLSRGTYLYLVSAIKKELSEKYTWGNSISFKKIVKEILSLPVTPNTDPSHVYTPDDIDWACMERCIAELEQVRIAELDAYLKAAGLDDCALTPADEAALAEQPVFAGFKASDLFEIKKGKRLTKADMLPGNIPFIGASADNNGVTAHIGNAEHLHPGNTFTVSYNGSVGEVFLQDEQFWASDDVNVWYPKFGFTRERMLYVMSAVKKLGQRHDYTAKWTISKMREETISLPVTPNSDPSHVYTPDDIDWAYMERYIRAIEKQVVVGVVEYKDKVIETTKQFIA
;
A
#
# COMPACT_ATOMS: atom_id res chain seq x y z
N MET A 1 -29.78 -4.15 -14.14
CA MET A 1 -29.67 -3.78 -15.57
C MET A 1 -28.91 -2.46 -15.65
N LYS A 2 -28.11 -2.20 -16.73
CA LYS A 2 -27.42 -0.91 -16.93
C LYS A 2 -27.90 -0.24 -18.20
N LYS A 3 -27.89 1.08 -18.22
CA LYS A 3 -28.18 1.93 -19.38
C LYS A 3 -27.11 3.02 -19.52
N GLU A 4 -26.97 3.52 -20.71
CA GLU A 4 -25.97 4.53 -21.08
C GLU A 4 -26.59 5.93 -21.01
N PHE A 5 -25.92 6.85 -20.36
CA PHE A 5 -26.32 8.24 -20.21
C PHE A 5 -25.18 9.18 -20.58
N PRO A 6 -25.44 10.30 -21.29
CA PRO A 6 -24.47 11.36 -21.44
C PRO A 6 -24.01 11.90 -20.08
N PHE A 7 -22.70 12.15 -19.90
CA PHE A 7 -22.19 12.73 -18.65
C PHE A 7 -22.91 14.03 -18.26
N THR A 8 -23.28 14.83 -19.25
CA THR A 8 -24.00 16.09 -19.05
C THR A 8 -25.42 15.94 -18.52
N GLU A 9 -26.03 14.79 -18.68
CA GLU A 9 -27.35 14.51 -18.11
C GLU A 9 -27.24 14.07 -16.65
N VAL A 10 -26.20 13.32 -16.31
CA VAL A 10 -25.98 12.76 -14.95
C VAL A 10 -25.30 13.78 -14.04
N PHE A 11 -24.39 14.63 -14.57
CA PHE A 11 -23.56 15.51 -13.76
C PHE A 11 -23.66 16.99 -14.18
N GLU A 12 -23.63 17.88 -13.20
CA GLU A 12 -23.12 19.20 -13.37
C GLU A 12 -21.58 19.13 -13.38
N ILE A 13 -20.95 19.53 -14.49
CA ILE A 13 -19.50 19.40 -14.69
C ILE A 13 -18.88 20.79 -14.59
N LYS A 14 -17.88 20.93 -13.72
CA LYS A 14 -17.14 22.19 -13.54
C LYS A 14 -15.64 21.96 -13.68
N ASN A 15 -14.93 22.93 -14.24
CA ASN A 15 -13.47 22.98 -14.04
C ASN A 15 -13.21 23.42 -12.60
N THR A 16 -12.21 22.84 -11.96
CA THR A 16 -11.77 23.29 -10.65
C THR A 16 -11.04 24.63 -10.74
N LYS A 17 -10.92 25.29 -9.61
CA LYS A 17 -10.10 26.50 -9.49
C LYS A 17 -8.62 26.14 -9.65
N SER A 18 -7.79 27.10 -10.05
CA SER A 18 -6.36 26.88 -10.29
C SER A 18 -5.54 27.68 -9.29
N ILE A 19 -5.22 27.04 -8.18
CA ILE A 19 -4.44 27.63 -7.10
C ILE A 19 -3.06 26.97 -7.11
N LEU A 20 -2.03 27.73 -7.48
CA LEU A 20 -0.68 27.19 -7.61
C LEU A 20 -0.07 26.86 -6.24
N ASN A 21 0.81 25.87 -6.18
CA ASN A 21 1.55 25.51 -4.95
C ASN A 21 2.30 26.71 -4.34
N SER A 22 2.73 27.67 -5.15
CA SER A 22 3.40 28.88 -4.69
C SER A 22 2.47 29.90 -4.02
N GLN A 23 1.16 29.72 -4.10
CA GLN A 23 0.14 30.61 -3.52
C GLN A 23 -0.36 30.08 -2.16
N VAL A 24 0.00 28.87 -1.78
CA VAL A 24 -0.46 28.23 -0.54
C VAL A 24 0.73 27.88 0.35
N GLU A 25 0.48 27.86 1.65
CA GLU A 25 1.40 27.36 2.66
C GLU A 25 0.82 26.04 3.20
N PHE A 26 1.58 24.94 3.04
CA PHE A 26 1.16 23.63 3.54
C PHE A 26 1.19 23.61 5.06
N ASP A 27 0.30 22.80 5.64
CA ASP A 27 0.09 22.66 7.09
C ASP A 27 -0.38 23.96 7.80
N SER A 28 -0.89 24.93 7.04
CA SER A 28 -1.37 26.23 7.55
C SER A 28 -2.87 26.25 7.92
N GLY A 29 -3.62 25.19 7.58
CA GLY A 29 -5.06 25.11 7.80
C GLY A 29 -5.62 23.71 7.69
N CYS A 30 -6.94 23.60 7.49
CA CYS A 30 -7.65 22.32 7.42
C CYS A 30 -8.33 22.07 6.05
N THR A 31 -8.21 22.96 5.07
CA THR A 31 -8.77 22.74 3.74
C THR A 31 -7.87 21.80 2.93
N PRO A 32 -8.38 20.67 2.41
CA PRO A 32 -7.61 19.77 1.56
C PRO A 32 -7.10 20.47 0.30
N TYR A 33 -5.85 20.28 -0.03
CA TYR A 33 -5.26 20.74 -1.30
C TYR A 33 -5.09 19.54 -2.24
N ILE A 34 -5.93 19.49 -3.26
CA ILE A 34 -6.09 18.33 -4.15
C ILE A 34 -5.36 18.58 -5.47
N THR A 35 -4.61 17.57 -5.88
CA THR A 35 -3.85 17.54 -7.13
C THR A 35 -4.24 16.36 -7.99
N ALA A 36 -3.76 16.32 -9.23
CA ALA A 36 -3.96 15.18 -10.11
C ALA A 36 -2.97 14.03 -9.85
N ALA A 37 -2.39 13.93 -8.63
CA ALA A 37 -1.51 12.81 -8.24
C ALA A 37 -2.30 11.50 -8.08
N GLU A 38 -1.66 10.36 -8.35
CA GLU A 38 -2.31 9.04 -8.30
C GLU A 38 -2.54 8.53 -6.86
N GLY A 39 -1.69 8.92 -5.92
CA GLY A 39 -1.74 8.47 -4.53
C GLY A 39 -2.59 9.33 -3.62
N ASN A 40 -2.89 8.82 -2.44
CA ASN A 40 -3.51 9.54 -1.31
C ASN A 40 -4.78 10.34 -1.69
N ASN A 41 -5.64 9.79 -2.54
CA ASN A 41 -6.86 10.45 -3.03
C ASN A 41 -6.60 11.85 -3.66
N GLY A 42 -5.38 12.06 -4.24
CA GLY A 42 -4.94 13.35 -4.78
C GLY A 42 -4.55 14.40 -3.74
N LEU A 43 -4.66 14.10 -2.45
CA LEU A 43 -4.33 14.99 -1.35
C LEU A 43 -2.82 15.22 -1.26
N ALA A 44 -2.38 16.45 -1.45
CA ALA A 44 -0.99 16.87 -1.29
C ALA A 44 -0.70 17.44 0.11
N GLY A 45 -1.72 17.92 0.82
CA GLY A 45 -1.62 18.48 2.17
C GLY A 45 -2.84 19.30 2.53
N TYR A 46 -2.77 19.99 3.66
CA TYR A 46 -3.83 20.88 4.13
C TYR A 46 -3.36 22.32 4.13
N VAL A 47 -4.24 23.25 3.75
CA VAL A 47 -3.92 24.66 3.58
C VAL A 47 -4.98 25.56 4.21
N SER A 48 -4.59 26.78 4.56
CA SER A 48 -5.51 27.88 4.82
C SER A 48 -5.69 28.68 3.54
N CYS A 49 -6.91 28.87 3.07
CA CYS A 49 -7.19 29.58 1.83
C CYS A 49 -8.51 30.36 1.92
N PRO A 50 -8.65 31.46 1.11
CA PRO A 50 -9.90 32.20 0.99
C PRO A 50 -11.03 31.36 0.40
N ASP A 51 -12.27 31.61 0.79
CA ASP A 51 -13.45 30.86 0.31
C ASP A 51 -13.59 30.87 -1.23
N GLU A 52 -13.16 31.95 -1.87
CA GLU A 52 -13.18 32.05 -3.35
C GLU A 52 -12.22 31.05 -4.03
N TRP A 53 -11.28 30.47 -3.31
CA TRP A 53 -10.36 29.45 -3.82
C TRP A 53 -10.87 28.04 -3.64
N VAL A 54 -11.96 27.87 -2.90
CA VAL A 54 -12.48 26.57 -2.49
C VAL A 54 -13.51 26.05 -3.50
N ASP A 55 -13.30 24.86 -4.04
CA ASP A 55 -14.28 24.08 -4.78
C ASP A 55 -15.13 23.26 -3.79
N LYS A 56 -16.38 23.00 -4.13
CA LYS A 56 -17.28 22.23 -3.27
C LYS A 56 -16.95 20.76 -3.27
N GLY A 57 -17.06 20.16 -2.08
CA GLY A 57 -17.02 18.70 -1.89
C GLY A 57 -18.24 17.99 -2.45
N ASP A 58 -18.45 16.75 -1.99
CA ASP A 58 -19.48 15.84 -2.50
C ASP A 58 -19.47 15.74 -4.04
N CYS A 59 -18.27 15.54 -4.59
CA CYS A 59 -18.09 15.46 -6.04
C CYS A 59 -17.13 14.33 -6.45
N VAL A 60 -17.24 13.90 -7.70
CA VAL A 60 -16.19 13.08 -8.33
C VAL A 60 -15.18 14.01 -8.99
N PHE A 61 -13.96 14.01 -8.45
CA PHE A 61 -12.82 14.74 -8.99
C PHE A 61 -12.13 13.93 -10.09
N ILE A 62 -11.76 14.58 -11.20
CA ILE A 62 -10.96 13.99 -12.27
C ILE A 62 -9.73 14.84 -12.52
N GLY A 63 -8.54 14.28 -12.35
CA GLY A 63 -7.28 14.89 -12.74
C GLY A 63 -7.14 14.93 -14.26
N GLY A 64 -7.24 16.12 -14.84
CA GLY A 64 -7.36 16.30 -16.29
C GLY A 64 -6.19 15.73 -17.11
N LYS A 65 -4.97 15.76 -16.57
CA LYS A 65 -3.76 15.28 -17.25
C LYS A 65 -3.45 13.82 -16.98
N THR A 66 -3.75 13.32 -15.78
CA THR A 66 -3.36 11.97 -15.30
C THR A 66 -4.49 10.95 -15.42
N MET A 67 -5.72 11.41 -15.65
CA MET A 67 -6.93 10.58 -15.61
C MET A 67 -7.15 9.90 -14.24
N THR A 68 -6.65 10.51 -13.17
CA THR A 68 -6.99 10.10 -11.81
C THR A 68 -8.44 10.45 -11.51
N VAL A 69 -9.17 9.56 -10.84
CA VAL A 69 -10.58 9.74 -10.49
C VAL A 69 -10.76 9.44 -9.03
N PHE A 70 -11.28 10.39 -8.25
CA PHE A 70 -11.44 10.29 -6.80
C PHE A 70 -12.77 10.89 -6.34
N TYR A 71 -13.29 10.41 -5.22
CA TYR A 71 -14.35 11.08 -4.47
C TYR A 71 -13.75 12.08 -3.49
N GLN A 72 -14.19 13.33 -3.59
CA GLN A 72 -13.88 14.39 -2.62
C GLN A 72 -15.12 14.67 -1.80
N ALA A 73 -15.07 14.26 -0.52
CA ALA A 73 -16.19 14.45 0.41
C ALA A 73 -16.25 15.88 0.96
N GLU A 74 -15.09 16.48 1.18
CA GLU A 74 -14.96 17.81 1.78
C GLU A 74 -14.71 18.87 0.71
N ASP A 75 -15.02 20.12 1.05
CA ASP A 75 -14.64 21.28 0.24
C ASP A 75 -13.11 21.35 0.14
N PHE A 76 -12.57 21.70 -1.02
CA PHE A 76 -11.13 21.58 -1.29
C PHE A 76 -10.59 22.70 -2.19
N CYS A 77 -9.29 22.94 -2.15
CA CYS A 77 -8.56 23.72 -3.15
C CYS A 77 -7.93 22.79 -4.19
N SER A 78 -7.91 23.19 -5.47
CA SER A 78 -7.30 22.40 -6.54
C SER A 78 -6.18 23.18 -7.26
N ASN A 79 -5.15 22.45 -7.68
CA ASN A 79 -3.93 23.02 -8.25
C ASN A 79 -4.01 23.38 -9.74
N ASP A 80 -5.02 22.93 -10.48
CA ASP A 80 -5.06 23.07 -11.95
C ASP A 80 -6.50 23.17 -12.46
N SER A 81 -6.79 24.19 -13.25
CA SER A 81 -8.09 24.41 -13.91
C SER A 81 -8.42 23.38 -15.00
N HIS A 82 -7.50 22.48 -15.34
CA HIS A 82 -7.79 21.34 -16.22
C HIS A 82 -8.41 20.17 -15.46
N ASN A 83 -8.37 20.18 -14.14
CA ASN A 83 -9.10 19.22 -13.33
C ASN A 83 -10.60 19.50 -13.39
N LEU A 84 -11.38 18.46 -13.20
CA LEU A 84 -12.84 18.53 -13.28
C LEU A 84 -13.46 18.06 -11.96
N ALA A 85 -14.51 18.74 -11.54
CA ALA A 85 -15.40 18.34 -10.46
C ALA A 85 -16.78 18.02 -11.05
N LEU A 86 -17.28 16.81 -10.81
CA LEU A 86 -18.54 16.29 -11.31
C LEU A 86 -19.51 16.13 -10.15
N TYR A 87 -20.58 16.91 -10.17
CA TYR A 87 -21.64 16.90 -9.16
C TYR A 87 -22.86 16.13 -9.72
N PRO A 88 -23.29 15.02 -9.10
CA PRO A 88 -24.49 14.30 -9.53
C PRO A 88 -25.73 15.20 -9.53
N LYS A 89 -26.51 15.15 -10.60
CA LYS A 89 -27.77 15.87 -10.74
C LYS A 89 -28.91 15.06 -10.13
N THR A 90 -29.02 15.10 -8.82
CA THR A 90 -30.10 14.44 -8.08
C THR A 90 -30.42 15.24 -6.83
N ASP A 91 -31.66 15.19 -6.38
CA ASP A 91 -32.10 15.75 -5.09
C ASP A 91 -31.85 14.78 -3.92
N GLU A 92 -31.43 13.54 -4.21
CA GLU A 92 -31.09 12.54 -3.19
C GLU A 92 -29.73 12.86 -2.54
N SER A 93 -29.64 12.67 -1.23
CA SER A 93 -28.37 12.67 -0.54
C SER A 93 -27.63 11.36 -0.83
N LEU A 94 -26.58 11.43 -1.63
CA LEU A 94 -25.80 10.25 -2.01
C LEU A 94 -24.81 9.85 -0.92
N SER A 95 -24.71 8.55 -0.69
CA SER A 95 -23.75 7.99 0.25
C SER A 95 -22.33 7.95 -0.34
N ARG A 96 -21.33 7.81 0.54
CA ARG A 96 -19.94 7.54 0.13
C ARG A 96 -19.85 6.32 -0.78
N GLY A 97 -20.63 5.25 -0.52
CA GLY A 97 -20.67 4.05 -1.34
C GLY A 97 -21.09 4.36 -2.78
N THR A 98 -22.13 5.18 -2.96
CA THR A 98 -22.58 5.63 -4.28
C THR A 98 -21.48 6.38 -5.04
N TYR A 99 -20.77 7.32 -4.38
CA TYR A 99 -19.65 8.02 -5.00
C TYR A 99 -18.50 7.08 -5.39
N LEU A 100 -18.16 6.10 -4.56
CA LEU A 100 -17.12 5.10 -4.89
C LEU A 100 -17.51 4.24 -6.11
N TYR A 101 -18.80 3.91 -6.24
CA TYR A 101 -19.30 3.25 -7.44
C TYR A 101 -19.12 4.13 -8.69
N LEU A 102 -19.53 5.41 -8.61
CA LEU A 102 -19.36 6.37 -9.70
C LEU A 102 -17.90 6.53 -10.10
N VAL A 103 -16.98 6.69 -9.14
CA VAL A 103 -15.53 6.73 -9.37
C VAL A 103 -15.07 5.50 -10.16
N SER A 104 -15.51 4.31 -9.74
CA SER A 104 -15.14 3.05 -10.40
C SER A 104 -15.71 2.95 -11.81
N ALA A 105 -16.97 3.36 -12.02
CA ALA A 105 -17.63 3.36 -13.32
C ALA A 105 -16.97 4.34 -14.28
N ILE A 106 -16.70 5.57 -13.84
CA ILE A 106 -16.03 6.62 -14.64
C ILE A 106 -14.61 6.18 -14.99
N LYS A 107 -13.86 5.65 -14.03
CA LYS A 107 -12.50 5.16 -14.27
C LYS A 107 -12.48 4.04 -15.30
N LYS A 108 -13.39 3.09 -15.19
CA LYS A 108 -13.53 1.98 -16.15
C LYS A 108 -13.83 2.49 -17.57
N GLU A 109 -14.72 3.48 -17.69
CA GLU A 109 -15.15 3.99 -19.01
C GLU A 109 -14.08 4.85 -19.70
N LEU A 110 -13.30 5.62 -18.93
CA LEU A 110 -12.45 6.65 -19.47
C LEU A 110 -10.96 6.33 -19.45
N SER A 111 -10.44 5.42 -18.59
CA SER A 111 -9.01 5.21 -18.43
C SER A 111 -8.30 4.67 -19.67
N GLU A 112 -8.98 3.94 -20.54
CA GLU A 112 -8.41 3.46 -21.79
C GLU A 112 -8.40 4.53 -22.89
N LYS A 113 -9.31 5.52 -22.78
CA LYS A 113 -9.48 6.59 -23.78
C LYS A 113 -8.56 7.77 -23.52
N TYR A 114 -8.27 8.05 -22.24
CA TYR A 114 -7.54 9.25 -21.80
C TYR A 114 -6.31 8.89 -20.97
N THR A 115 -5.20 9.51 -21.36
CA THR A 115 -3.87 9.31 -20.75
C THR A 115 -3.14 10.64 -20.71
N TRP A 116 -1.92 10.67 -20.18
CA TRP A 116 -1.06 11.84 -20.20
C TRP A 116 -0.92 12.48 -21.60
N GLY A 117 -0.80 11.65 -22.65
CA GLY A 117 -0.68 12.13 -24.05
C GLY A 117 -2.02 12.52 -24.68
N ASN A 118 -3.15 12.17 -24.07
CA ASN A 118 -4.50 12.50 -24.53
C ASN A 118 -5.36 12.89 -23.33
N SER A 119 -5.04 14.03 -22.73
CA SER A 119 -5.70 14.54 -21.51
C SER A 119 -7.20 14.70 -21.68
N ILE A 120 -7.99 14.38 -20.65
CA ILE A 120 -9.40 14.70 -20.60
C ILE A 120 -9.58 16.20 -20.32
N SER A 121 -10.70 16.74 -20.76
CA SER A 121 -11.06 18.15 -20.52
C SER A 121 -12.58 18.31 -20.54
N PHE A 122 -13.09 19.44 -20.08
CA PHE A 122 -14.52 19.77 -20.15
C PHE A 122 -15.10 19.53 -21.55
N LYS A 123 -14.41 20.01 -22.61
CA LYS A 123 -14.86 19.87 -24.01
C LYS A 123 -14.95 18.42 -24.50
N LYS A 124 -14.20 17.52 -23.86
CA LYS A 124 -14.19 16.09 -24.20
C LYS A 124 -15.23 15.32 -23.37
N ILE A 125 -15.25 15.51 -22.06
CA ILE A 125 -16.11 14.75 -21.16
C ILE A 125 -17.60 14.96 -21.43
N VAL A 126 -17.99 16.17 -21.89
CA VAL A 126 -19.40 16.44 -22.25
C VAL A 126 -19.90 15.63 -23.45
N LYS A 127 -19.01 14.92 -24.14
CA LYS A 127 -19.34 14.02 -25.26
C LYS A 127 -19.30 12.56 -24.89
N GLU A 128 -18.85 12.26 -23.69
CA GLU A 128 -18.72 10.89 -23.18
C GLU A 128 -20.05 10.37 -22.64
N ILE A 129 -20.15 9.05 -22.60
CA ILE A 129 -21.31 8.29 -22.14
C ILE A 129 -20.87 7.44 -20.95
N LEU A 130 -21.72 7.34 -19.94
CA LEU A 130 -21.50 6.53 -18.74
C LEU A 130 -22.59 5.49 -18.59
N SER A 131 -22.18 4.24 -18.38
CA SER A 131 -23.11 3.12 -18.15
C SER A 131 -23.41 2.95 -16.66
N LEU A 132 -24.68 3.21 -16.26
CA LEU A 132 -25.12 3.18 -14.87
C LEU A 132 -26.30 2.20 -14.67
N PRO A 133 -26.47 1.63 -13.45
CA PRO A 133 -27.63 0.81 -13.12
C PRO A 133 -28.89 1.64 -13.11
N VAL A 134 -29.98 1.04 -13.54
CA VAL A 134 -31.32 1.64 -13.53
C VAL A 134 -32.32 0.73 -12.86
N THR A 135 -33.35 1.32 -12.25
CA THR A 135 -34.52 0.60 -11.73
C THR A 135 -35.23 -0.05 -12.90
N PRO A 136 -35.44 -1.38 -12.89
CA PRO A 136 -36.13 -2.07 -13.97
C PRO A 136 -37.55 -1.56 -14.14
N ASN A 137 -37.93 -1.25 -15.38
CA ASN A 137 -39.32 -0.95 -15.73
C ASN A 137 -40.00 -2.14 -16.44
N THR A 138 -41.25 -2.42 -16.14
CA THR A 138 -42.01 -3.51 -16.75
C THR A 138 -42.58 -3.17 -18.12
N ASP A 139 -42.67 -1.87 -18.46
CA ASP A 139 -43.06 -1.42 -19.78
C ASP A 139 -41.92 -1.55 -20.77
N PRO A 140 -41.99 -2.41 -21.79
CA PRO A 140 -40.93 -2.58 -22.78
C PRO A 140 -40.72 -1.34 -23.67
N SER A 141 -41.65 -0.39 -23.68
CA SER A 141 -41.57 0.87 -24.43
C SER A 141 -40.93 2.00 -23.60
N HIS A 142 -40.62 1.78 -22.31
CA HIS A 142 -40.05 2.78 -21.41
C HIS A 142 -38.70 3.25 -21.91
N VAL A 143 -38.56 4.55 -22.06
CA VAL A 143 -37.27 5.22 -22.37
C VAL A 143 -36.63 5.65 -21.07
N TYR A 144 -35.52 5.04 -20.75
CA TYR A 144 -34.79 5.33 -19.51
C TYR A 144 -34.17 6.73 -19.55
N THR A 145 -34.33 7.45 -18.45
CA THR A 145 -33.81 8.80 -18.21
C THR A 145 -32.90 8.79 -16.96
N PRO A 146 -32.16 9.85 -16.65
CA PRO A 146 -31.40 9.93 -15.40
C PRO A 146 -32.23 9.75 -14.12
N ASP A 147 -33.53 10.03 -14.16
CA ASP A 147 -34.44 9.83 -13.02
C ASP A 147 -34.66 8.34 -12.70
N ASP A 148 -34.36 7.44 -13.65
CA ASP A 148 -34.42 6.00 -13.45
C ASP A 148 -33.13 5.41 -12.86
N ILE A 149 -32.11 6.21 -12.60
CA ILE A 149 -30.83 5.73 -12.06
C ILE A 149 -31.05 5.13 -10.67
N ASP A 150 -30.63 3.87 -10.48
CA ASP A 150 -30.74 3.15 -9.20
C ASP A 150 -29.53 3.43 -8.32
N TRP A 151 -29.57 4.60 -7.63
CA TRP A 151 -28.54 5.00 -6.67
C TRP A 151 -28.38 4.01 -5.53
N ALA A 152 -29.49 3.44 -5.05
CA ALA A 152 -29.48 2.44 -3.99
C ALA A 152 -28.79 1.11 -4.42
N CYS A 153 -28.90 0.74 -5.70
CA CYS A 153 -28.15 -0.39 -6.24
C CYS A 153 -26.65 -0.16 -6.20
N MET A 154 -26.19 1.07 -6.49
CA MET A 154 -24.77 1.42 -6.43
C MET A 154 -24.21 1.30 -5.01
N GLU A 155 -24.96 1.82 -4.04
CA GLU A 155 -24.60 1.73 -2.62
C GLU A 155 -24.51 0.27 -2.17
N ARG A 156 -25.55 -0.55 -2.47
CA ARG A 156 -25.55 -1.99 -2.14
C ARG A 156 -24.35 -2.72 -2.75
N CYS A 157 -24.01 -2.44 -4.01
CA CYS A 157 -22.86 -3.08 -4.67
C CYS A 157 -21.53 -2.80 -3.94
N ILE A 158 -21.34 -1.59 -3.45
CA ILE A 158 -20.14 -1.23 -2.69
C ILE A 158 -20.19 -1.84 -1.30
N ALA A 159 -21.32 -1.79 -0.62
CA ALA A 159 -21.50 -2.39 0.70
C ALA A 159 -21.23 -3.91 0.69
N GLU A 160 -21.74 -4.63 -0.32
CA GLU A 160 -21.48 -6.06 -0.50
C GLU A 160 -19.99 -6.33 -0.75
N LEU A 161 -19.32 -5.51 -1.58
CA LEU A 161 -17.88 -5.62 -1.82
C LEU A 161 -17.07 -5.37 -0.55
N GLU A 162 -17.41 -4.33 0.22
CA GLU A 162 -16.76 -4.03 1.49
C GLU A 162 -16.93 -5.18 2.50
N GLN A 163 -18.13 -5.76 2.60
CA GLN A 163 -18.36 -6.93 3.46
C GLN A 163 -17.48 -8.13 3.10
N VAL A 164 -17.37 -8.45 1.81
CA VAL A 164 -16.49 -9.54 1.35
C VAL A 164 -15.03 -9.24 1.74
N ARG A 165 -14.54 -8.03 1.50
CA ARG A 165 -13.16 -7.64 1.83
C ARG A 165 -12.90 -7.63 3.33
N ILE A 166 -13.85 -7.20 4.13
CA ILE A 166 -13.73 -7.24 5.59
C ILE A 166 -13.72 -8.69 6.10
N ALA A 167 -14.54 -9.58 5.53
CA ALA A 167 -14.52 -10.99 5.89
C ALA A 167 -13.20 -11.67 5.50
N GLU A 168 -12.64 -11.35 4.34
CA GLU A 168 -11.31 -11.83 3.92
C GLU A 168 -10.21 -11.33 4.87
N LEU A 169 -10.26 -10.06 5.26
CA LEU A 169 -9.32 -9.46 6.21
C LEU A 169 -9.42 -10.12 7.59
N ASP A 170 -10.62 -10.34 8.11
CA ASP A 170 -10.86 -11.01 9.39
C ASP A 170 -10.31 -12.45 9.39
N ALA A 171 -10.57 -13.19 8.30
CA ALA A 171 -10.03 -14.53 8.12
C ALA A 171 -8.49 -14.54 8.08
N TYR A 172 -7.90 -13.58 7.37
CA TYR A 172 -6.44 -13.42 7.32
C TYR A 172 -5.84 -13.10 8.69
N LEU A 173 -6.39 -12.13 9.41
CA LEU A 173 -5.91 -11.75 10.74
C LEU A 173 -5.96 -12.93 11.71
N LYS A 174 -7.05 -13.70 11.70
CA LYS A 174 -7.18 -14.92 12.51
C LYS A 174 -6.16 -15.99 12.13
N ALA A 175 -6.00 -16.26 10.84
CA ALA A 175 -5.03 -17.25 10.35
C ALA A 175 -3.58 -16.86 10.67
N ALA A 176 -3.29 -15.55 10.70
CA ALA A 176 -1.98 -15.00 11.05
C ALA A 176 -1.77 -14.85 12.57
N GLY A 177 -2.80 -15.10 13.40
CA GLY A 177 -2.74 -14.86 14.86
C GLY A 177 -2.61 -13.39 15.24
N LEU A 178 -3.12 -12.49 14.40
CA LEU A 178 -3.05 -11.03 14.54
C LEU A 178 -4.43 -10.39 14.88
N ASP A 179 -5.44 -11.21 15.13
CA ASP A 179 -6.80 -10.77 15.50
C ASP A 179 -6.87 -10.25 16.94
N ASP A 180 -6.01 -10.73 17.84
CA ASP A 180 -5.82 -10.17 19.18
C ASP A 180 -4.63 -9.19 19.18
N CYS A 181 -4.94 -7.91 18.97
CA CYS A 181 -3.95 -6.82 18.97
C CYS A 181 -3.81 -6.11 20.32
N ALA A 182 -4.48 -6.57 21.36
CA ALA A 182 -4.35 -6.01 22.70
C ALA A 182 -2.94 -6.29 23.27
N LEU A 183 -2.25 -5.22 23.70
CA LEU A 183 -0.97 -5.38 24.39
C LEU A 183 -1.19 -5.97 25.77
N THR A 184 -0.50 -7.06 26.06
CA THR A 184 -0.42 -7.61 27.41
C THR A 184 0.64 -6.87 28.24
N PRO A 185 0.61 -6.94 29.59
CA PRO A 185 1.69 -6.39 30.40
C PRO A 185 3.09 -6.92 30.05
N ALA A 186 3.17 -8.14 29.52
CA ALA A 186 4.42 -8.72 29.03
C ALA A 186 4.89 -8.08 27.71
N ASP A 187 3.95 -7.72 26.81
CA ASP A 187 4.25 -7.00 25.56
C ASP A 187 4.74 -5.58 25.87
N GLU A 188 4.06 -4.87 26.80
CA GLU A 188 4.47 -3.54 27.26
C GLU A 188 5.87 -3.57 27.92
N ALA A 189 6.14 -4.58 28.74
CA ALA A 189 7.45 -4.76 29.35
C ALA A 189 8.54 -4.99 28.29
N ALA A 190 8.28 -5.81 27.26
CA ALA A 190 9.21 -6.08 26.18
C ALA A 190 9.51 -4.81 25.34
N LEU A 191 8.51 -3.94 25.12
CA LEU A 191 8.69 -2.66 24.44
C LEU A 191 9.48 -1.63 25.25
N ALA A 192 9.34 -1.67 26.58
CA ALA A 192 10.04 -0.76 27.50
C ALA A 192 11.47 -1.23 27.86
N GLU A 193 11.77 -2.50 27.64
CA GLU A 193 13.06 -3.11 28.00
C GLU A 193 14.22 -2.45 27.25
N GLN A 194 15.34 -2.24 27.95
CA GLN A 194 16.58 -1.72 27.40
C GLN A 194 17.62 -2.84 27.40
N PRO A 195 17.70 -3.66 26.35
CA PRO A 195 18.59 -4.81 26.32
C PRO A 195 20.06 -4.39 26.19
N VAL A 196 20.94 -5.24 26.69
CA VAL A 196 22.38 -5.13 26.41
C VAL A 196 22.64 -5.62 25.01
N PHE A 197 23.48 -4.90 24.25
CA PHE A 197 23.85 -5.25 22.88
C PHE A 197 25.29 -5.70 22.76
N ALA A 198 25.54 -6.71 21.92
CA ALA A 198 26.87 -7.09 21.48
C ALA A 198 26.95 -7.18 19.96
N GLY A 199 28.16 -7.05 19.42
CA GLY A 199 28.42 -7.08 17.99
C GLY A 199 28.85 -8.47 17.53
N PHE A 200 28.23 -8.97 16.45
CA PHE A 200 28.53 -10.28 15.85
C PHE A 200 28.87 -10.08 14.38
N LYS A 201 29.89 -10.77 13.86
CA LYS A 201 30.16 -10.75 12.43
C LYS A 201 29.00 -11.37 11.65
N ALA A 202 28.64 -10.77 10.54
CA ALA A 202 27.60 -11.33 9.67
C ALA A 202 27.96 -12.77 9.20
N SER A 203 29.25 -13.05 8.98
CA SER A 203 29.76 -14.38 8.65
C SER A 203 29.53 -15.43 9.74
N ASP A 204 29.41 -15.03 11.01
CA ASP A 204 29.14 -15.96 12.12
C ASP A 204 27.66 -16.36 12.16
N LEU A 205 26.77 -15.42 11.80
CA LEU A 205 25.33 -15.58 11.83
C LEU A 205 24.74 -16.11 10.51
N PHE A 206 25.42 -15.88 9.37
CA PHE A 206 24.91 -16.20 8.04
C PHE A 206 25.95 -16.86 7.13
N GLU A 207 25.51 -17.78 6.30
CA GLU A 207 26.19 -18.12 5.05
C GLU A 207 25.66 -17.20 3.95
N ILE A 208 26.56 -16.48 3.26
CA ILE A 208 26.18 -15.52 2.22
C ILE A 208 26.57 -16.05 0.85
N LYS A 209 25.56 -16.22 -0.03
CA LYS A 209 25.73 -16.71 -1.40
C LYS A 209 25.30 -15.66 -2.43
N LYS A 210 25.93 -15.68 -3.59
CA LYS A 210 25.56 -14.81 -4.70
C LYS A 210 24.40 -15.39 -5.49
N GLY A 211 23.47 -14.51 -5.92
CA GLY A 211 22.43 -14.89 -6.89
C GLY A 211 23.02 -15.15 -8.28
N LYS A 212 22.19 -15.65 -9.18
CA LYS A 212 22.56 -16.10 -10.53
C LYS A 212 21.87 -15.26 -11.58
N ARG A 213 22.68 -14.76 -12.54
CA ARG A 213 22.16 -14.01 -13.69
C ARG A 213 21.18 -14.84 -14.51
N LEU A 214 20.02 -14.26 -14.79
CA LEU A 214 19.04 -14.76 -15.76
C LEU A 214 18.54 -13.57 -16.57
N THR A 215 18.69 -13.63 -17.88
CA THR A 215 18.24 -12.54 -18.75
C THR A 215 16.74 -12.68 -19.05
N LYS A 216 16.08 -11.56 -19.39
CA LYS A 216 14.66 -11.59 -19.77
C LYS A 216 14.36 -12.56 -20.93
N ALA A 217 15.32 -12.74 -21.84
CA ALA A 217 15.18 -13.65 -22.99
C ALA A 217 15.20 -15.14 -22.56
N ASP A 218 15.84 -15.45 -21.43
CA ASP A 218 16.00 -16.82 -20.93
C ASP A 218 14.94 -17.17 -19.86
N MET A 219 14.10 -16.20 -19.46
CA MET A 219 13.04 -16.42 -18.49
C MET A 219 11.92 -17.25 -19.12
N LEU A 220 11.59 -18.36 -18.50
CA LEU A 220 10.44 -19.20 -18.83
C LEU A 220 9.21 -18.72 -18.02
N PRO A 221 8.00 -18.74 -18.61
CA PRO A 221 6.77 -18.44 -17.86
C PRO A 221 6.55 -19.41 -16.70
N GLY A 222 6.16 -18.90 -15.51
CA GLY A 222 5.89 -19.70 -14.31
C GLY A 222 5.51 -18.87 -13.12
N ASN A 223 5.52 -19.48 -11.93
CA ASN A 223 5.05 -18.85 -10.68
C ASN A 223 6.16 -18.66 -9.63
N ILE A 224 7.41 -19.00 -9.94
CA ILE A 224 8.53 -18.87 -8.99
C ILE A 224 8.93 -17.38 -8.94
N PRO A 225 8.98 -16.74 -7.77
CA PRO A 225 9.43 -15.37 -7.63
C PRO A 225 10.86 -15.19 -8.13
N PHE A 226 11.09 -14.20 -8.99
CA PHE A 226 12.41 -13.75 -9.41
C PHE A 226 12.75 -12.44 -8.70
N ILE A 227 13.75 -12.51 -7.82
CA ILE A 227 14.16 -11.39 -6.99
C ILE A 227 15.25 -10.60 -7.70
N GLY A 228 14.91 -9.35 -8.03
CA GLY A 228 15.83 -8.36 -8.59
C GLY A 228 16.25 -7.33 -7.53
N ALA A 229 17.18 -6.45 -7.90
CA ALA A 229 17.64 -5.37 -7.03
C ALA A 229 16.67 -4.17 -7.06
N SER A 230 15.44 -4.39 -6.59
CA SER A 230 14.35 -3.42 -6.45
C SER A 230 14.10 -3.11 -4.98
N ALA A 231 13.63 -1.88 -4.69
CA ALA A 231 13.15 -1.49 -3.36
C ALA A 231 11.67 -1.86 -3.13
N ASP A 232 10.94 -2.17 -4.21
CA ASP A 232 9.50 -2.40 -4.18
C ASP A 232 9.16 -3.90 -4.21
N ASN A 233 7.92 -4.22 -3.82
CA ASN A 233 7.31 -5.53 -3.95
C ASN A 233 8.19 -6.68 -3.40
N ASN A 234 8.79 -6.51 -2.22
CA ASN A 234 9.69 -7.50 -1.59
C ASN A 234 10.86 -7.93 -2.51
N GLY A 235 11.26 -7.07 -3.46
CA GLY A 235 12.27 -7.34 -4.47
C GLY A 235 11.80 -8.21 -5.64
N VAL A 236 10.55 -8.65 -5.67
CA VAL A 236 9.98 -9.47 -6.75
C VAL A 236 9.78 -8.63 -8.00
N THR A 237 10.56 -8.88 -9.04
CA THR A 237 10.53 -8.16 -10.32
C THR A 237 9.88 -8.96 -11.45
N ALA A 238 9.71 -10.27 -11.28
CA ALA A 238 9.03 -11.16 -12.22
C ALA A 238 8.61 -12.47 -11.55
N HIS A 239 7.81 -13.28 -12.25
CA HIS A 239 7.56 -14.68 -11.92
C HIS A 239 8.04 -15.55 -13.07
N ILE A 240 8.79 -16.61 -12.77
CA ILE A 240 9.48 -17.45 -13.75
C ILE A 240 9.21 -18.94 -13.54
N GLY A 241 9.49 -19.75 -14.57
CA GLY A 241 9.43 -21.21 -14.54
C GLY A 241 10.80 -21.88 -14.43
N ASN A 242 11.90 -21.12 -14.49
CA ASN A 242 13.27 -21.64 -14.37
C ASN A 242 13.52 -22.15 -12.93
N ALA A 243 14.09 -23.36 -12.77
CA ALA A 243 14.22 -24.02 -11.48
C ALA A 243 15.65 -24.53 -11.16
N GLU A 244 16.65 -24.20 -12.00
CA GLU A 244 18.00 -24.76 -11.88
C GLU A 244 18.84 -24.17 -10.75
N HIS A 245 18.52 -22.94 -10.31
CA HIS A 245 19.29 -22.18 -9.33
C HIS A 245 18.40 -21.51 -8.29
N LEU A 246 17.55 -22.33 -7.65
CA LEU A 246 16.62 -21.81 -6.64
C LEU A 246 17.29 -21.73 -5.26
N HIS A 247 16.88 -20.71 -4.53
CA HIS A 247 17.16 -20.55 -3.12
C HIS A 247 15.93 -20.97 -2.31
N PRO A 248 16.09 -21.58 -1.14
CA PRO A 248 14.97 -21.92 -0.27
C PRO A 248 14.36 -20.66 0.34
N GLY A 249 13.11 -20.75 0.77
CA GLY A 249 12.50 -19.77 1.65
C GLY A 249 13.21 -19.66 3.00
N ASN A 250 12.71 -18.76 3.84
CA ASN A 250 13.29 -18.46 5.16
C ASN A 250 14.73 -17.93 5.10
N THR A 251 15.03 -17.16 4.07
CA THR A 251 16.33 -16.52 3.85
C THR A 251 16.17 -15.03 3.58
N PHE A 252 17.25 -14.25 3.77
CA PHE A 252 17.24 -12.83 3.35
C PHE A 252 17.78 -12.67 1.94
N THR A 253 17.17 -11.76 1.19
CA THR A 253 17.78 -11.19 -0.01
C THR A 253 18.32 -9.81 0.29
N VAL A 254 19.54 -9.53 -0.14
CA VAL A 254 20.24 -8.25 0.06
C VAL A 254 20.75 -7.75 -1.28
N SER A 255 20.25 -6.61 -1.72
CA SER A 255 20.67 -5.97 -2.97
C SER A 255 22.04 -5.30 -2.78
N TYR A 256 23.02 -5.67 -3.62
CA TYR A 256 24.34 -5.03 -3.61
C TYR A 256 24.59 -4.09 -4.79
N ASN A 257 23.67 -4.10 -5.76
CA ASN A 257 23.61 -3.21 -6.93
C ASN A 257 22.15 -2.75 -7.12
N GLY A 258 21.87 -1.78 -7.99
CA GLY A 258 20.51 -1.20 -8.12
C GLY A 258 20.09 -0.49 -6.84
N SER A 259 19.04 -0.95 -6.19
CA SER A 259 18.61 -0.46 -4.86
C SER A 259 19.50 -1.03 -3.75
N VAL A 260 20.74 -0.52 -3.66
CA VAL A 260 21.76 -1.04 -2.73
C VAL A 260 21.30 -0.94 -1.29
N GLY A 261 21.50 -2.01 -0.51
CA GLY A 261 21.17 -2.07 0.90
C GLY A 261 19.72 -2.42 1.22
N GLU A 262 18.86 -2.63 0.21
CA GLU A 262 17.53 -3.19 0.45
C GLU A 262 17.62 -4.65 0.88
N VAL A 263 16.89 -4.98 1.95
CA VAL A 263 16.87 -6.29 2.59
C VAL A 263 15.43 -6.77 2.72
N PHE A 264 15.17 -7.99 2.26
CA PHE A 264 13.85 -8.61 2.33
C PHE A 264 13.92 -10.04 2.83
N LEU A 265 12.94 -10.44 3.65
CA LEU A 265 12.71 -11.84 4.01
C LEU A 265 11.92 -12.51 2.89
N GLN A 266 12.43 -13.64 2.41
CA GLN A 266 11.74 -14.46 1.44
C GLN A 266 11.18 -15.72 2.15
N ASP A 267 9.87 -15.85 2.17
CA ASP A 267 9.18 -16.94 2.87
C ASP A 267 9.12 -18.20 2.03
N GLU A 268 9.13 -18.07 0.69
CA GLU A 268 9.02 -19.16 -0.27
C GLU A 268 10.31 -19.35 -1.07
N GLN A 269 10.37 -20.41 -1.86
CA GLN A 269 11.47 -20.69 -2.78
C GLN A 269 11.48 -19.66 -3.93
N PHE A 270 12.66 -19.18 -4.29
CA PHE A 270 12.84 -18.11 -5.27
C PHE A 270 14.13 -18.24 -6.08
N TRP A 271 14.23 -17.47 -7.16
CA TRP A 271 15.49 -17.20 -7.89
C TRP A 271 15.99 -15.80 -7.55
N ALA A 272 17.25 -15.67 -7.14
CA ALA A 272 17.91 -14.36 -6.95
C ALA A 272 18.73 -13.99 -8.19
N SER A 273 18.58 -12.74 -8.66
CA SER A 273 19.42 -12.18 -9.74
C SER A 273 20.88 -12.04 -9.28
N ASP A 274 21.79 -11.84 -10.23
CA ASP A 274 23.20 -11.62 -9.94
C ASP A 274 23.51 -10.29 -9.24
N ASP A 275 22.54 -9.39 -9.09
CA ASP A 275 22.61 -8.14 -8.33
C ASP A 275 22.12 -8.27 -6.88
N VAL A 276 21.73 -9.47 -6.47
CA VAL A 276 21.19 -9.80 -5.15
C VAL A 276 22.02 -10.91 -4.52
N ASN A 277 22.40 -10.73 -3.25
CA ASN A 277 23.02 -11.78 -2.43
C ASN A 277 21.98 -12.38 -1.50
N VAL A 278 22.11 -13.70 -1.22
CA VAL A 278 21.20 -14.42 -0.36
C VAL A 278 21.90 -14.80 0.93
N TRP A 279 21.30 -14.44 2.06
CA TRP A 279 21.84 -14.67 3.40
C TRP A 279 21.06 -15.79 4.08
N TYR A 280 21.73 -16.91 4.32
CA TYR A 280 21.18 -18.11 4.94
C TYR A 280 21.46 -18.08 6.43
N PRO A 281 20.44 -18.06 7.30
CA PRO A 281 20.68 -18.03 8.75
C PRO A 281 21.34 -19.30 9.24
N LYS A 282 22.31 -19.19 10.14
CA LYS A 282 22.97 -20.27 10.87
C LYS A 282 22.33 -20.54 12.25
N PHE A 283 21.27 -19.82 12.58
CA PHE A 283 20.50 -19.93 13.82
C PHE A 283 19.10 -20.48 13.55
N GLY A 284 18.41 -20.91 14.61
CA GLY A 284 17.04 -21.44 14.49
C GLY A 284 16.08 -20.39 13.97
N PHE A 285 15.34 -20.76 12.90
CA PHE A 285 14.36 -19.89 12.26
C PHE A 285 13.11 -19.71 13.13
N THR A 286 12.75 -18.46 13.38
CA THR A 286 11.38 -18.00 13.60
C THR A 286 11.19 -16.71 12.80
N ARG A 287 9.96 -16.41 12.39
CA ARG A 287 9.68 -15.20 11.61
C ARG A 287 10.10 -13.94 12.38
N GLU A 288 9.82 -13.91 13.67
CA GLU A 288 10.11 -12.78 14.55
C GLU A 288 11.64 -12.54 14.68
N ARG A 289 12.44 -13.61 14.86
CA ARG A 289 13.91 -13.51 14.87
C ARG A 289 14.41 -12.90 13.58
N MET A 290 13.93 -13.42 12.45
CA MET A 290 14.32 -12.92 11.13
C MET A 290 13.95 -11.47 10.94
N LEU A 291 12.73 -11.04 11.28
CA LEU A 291 12.30 -9.64 11.18
C LEU A 291 13.16 -8.71 12.03
N TYR A 292 13.48 -9.13 13.27
CA TYR A 292 14.36 -8.34 14.13
C TYR A 292 15.75 -8.18 13.51
N VAL A 293 16.38 -9.29 13.14
CA VAL A 293 17.74 -9.28 12.55
C VAL A 293 17.74 -8.56 11.21
N MET A 294 16.69 -8.72 10.37
CA MET A 294 16.52 -7.99 9.12
C MET A 294 16.56 -6.48 9.34
N SER A 295 15.90 -5.98 10.40
CA SER A 295 15.93 -4.55 10.71
C SER A 295 17.33 -4.03 11.04
N ALA A 296 18.14 -4.83 11.75
CA ALA A 296 19.52 -4.52 12.05
C ALA A 296 20.42 -4.56 10.79
N VAL A 297 20.23 -5.56 9.92
CA VAL A 297 20.95 -5.69 8.64
C VAL A 297 20.58 -4.54 7.69
N LYS A 298 19.29 -4.15 7.63
CA LYS A 298 18.84 -3.02 6.80
C LYS A 298 19.50 -1.69 7.22
N LYS A 299 19.70 -1.46 8.53
CA LYS A 299 20.47 -0.29 9.02
C LYS A 299 21.92 -0.29 8.55
N LEU A 300 22.56 -1.45 8.41
CA LEU A 300 23.91 -1.56 7.83
C LEU A 300 23.87 -1.23 6.34
N GLY A 301 22.86 -1.76 5.62
CA GLY A 301 22.65 -1.51 4.19
C GLY A 301 22.56 -0.02 3.84
N GLN A 302 21.93 0.79 4.70
CA GLN A 302 21.80 2.24 4.53
C GLN A 302 23.14 3.02 4.49
N ARG A 303 24.25 2.39 4.88
CA ARG A 303 25.60 2.96 4.79
C ARG A 303 26.22 2.80 3.40
N HIS A 304 25.56 2.09 2.52
CA HIS A 304 26.01 1.74 1.19
C HIS A 304 25.10 2.34 0.12
N ASP A 305 25.68 2.66 -1.04
CA ASP A 305 24.97 3.20 -2.18
C ASP A 305 25.57 2.69 -3.51
N TYR A 306 25.11 3.22 -4.63
CA TYR A 306 25.59 2.84 -5.95
C TYR A 306 27.10 3.11 -6.12
N THR A 307 27.66 4.13 -5.44
CA THR A 307 29.07 4.51 -5.51
C THR A 307 29.92 3.73 -4.53
N ALA A 308 29.34 3.27 -3.42
CA ALA A 308 29.95 2.50 -2.35
C ALA A 308 29.30 1.13 -2.17
N LYS A 309 29.25 0.33 -3.23
CA LYS A 309 28.57 -0.96 -3.29
C LYS A 309 28.86 -1.87 -2.10
N TRP A 310 27.84 -2.53 -1.61
CA TRP A 310 27.92 -3.48 -0.52
C TRP A 310 28.26 -4.90 -1.03
N THR A 311 29.54 -5.10 -1.35
CA THR A 311 30.02 -6.38 -1.89
C THR A 311 29.95 -7.51 -0.87
N ILE A 312 29.93 -8.75 -1.34
CA ILE A 312 29.83 -9.95 -0.48
C ILE A 312 30.96 -10.04 0.55
N SER A 313 32.17 -9.60 0.21
CA SER A 313 33.30 -9.53 1.15
C SER A 313 33.06 -8.51 2.26
N LYS A 314 32.54 -7.34 1.93
CA LYS A 314 32.14 -6.33 2.93
C LYS A 314 31.00 -6.87 3.80
N MET A 315 29.96 -7.46 3.20
CA MET A 315 28.82 -8.03 3.92
C MET A 315 29.27 -9.05 5.00
N ARG A 316 30.24 -9.90 4.69
CA ARG A 316 30.74 -10.90 5.63
C ARG A 316 31.47 -10.33 6.84
N GLU A 317 32.14 -9.20 6.67
CA GLU A 317 32.90 -8.51 7.71
C GLU A 317 32.06 -7.49 8.53
N GLU A 318 30.82 -7.21 8.10
CA GLU A 318 29.93 -6.32 8.84
C GLU A 318 29.64 -6.87 10.24
N THR A 319 29.54 -5.94 11.18
CA THR A 319 29.14 -6.26 12.55
C THR A 319 27.68 -5.92 12.77
N ILE A 320 26.89 -6.94 13.05
CA ILE A 320 25.47 -6.82 13.39
C ILE A 320 25.34 -6.70 14.90
N SER A 321 24.75 -5.61 15.38
CA SER A 321 24.50 -5.40 16.80
C SER A 321 23.17 -6.04 17.19
N LEU A 322 23.21 -7.03 18.10
CA LEU A 322 22.03 -7.76 18.56
C LEU A 322 21.96 -7.79 20.10
N PRO A 323 20.76 -7.89 20.67
CA PRO A 323 20.59 -8.05 22.11
C PRO A 323 21.15 -9.37 22.60
N VAL A 324 21.73 -9.33 23.79
CA VAL A 324 22.33 -10.49 24.45
C VAL A 324 21.83 -10.65 25.86
N THR A 325 21.80 -11.88 26.36
CA THR A 325 21.57 -12.15 27.78
C THR A 325 22.74 -11.58 28.60
N PRO A 326 22.48 -10.64 29.54
CA PRO A 326 23.54 -10.03 30.31
C PRO A 326 24.37 -11.04 31.08
N ASN A 327 25.70 -10.91 31.04
CA ASN A 327 26.63 -11.70 31.86
C ASN A 327 27.18 -10.86 33.00
N SER A 328 27.30 -11.44 34.20
CA SER A 328 27.84 -10.76 35.37
C SER A 328 29.37 -10.63 35.36
N ASP A 329 30.06 -11.40 34.55
CA ASP A 329 31.52 -11.29 34.35
C ASP A 329 31.86 -10.17 33.32
N PRO A 330 32.47 -9.07 33.74
CA PRO A 330 32.80 -7.98 32.83
C PRO A 330 33.88 -8.36 31.78
N SER A 331 34.58 -9.49 31.95
CA SER A 331 35.53 -10.03 30.98
C SER A 331 34.90 -10.98 29.97
N HIS A 332 33.60 -11.26 30.06
CA HIS A 332 32.90 -12.19 29.15
C HIS A 332 32.91 -11.65 27.73
N VAL A 333 33.32 -12.50 26.80
CA VAL A 333 33.27 -12.21 25.37
C VAL A 333 32.02 -12.88 24.80
N TYR A 334 31.06 -12.05 24.39
CA TYR A 334 29.79 -12.53 23.84
C TYR A 334 30.00 -13.30 22.53
N THR A 335 29.30 -14.41 22.42
CA THR A 335 29.25 -15.31 21.27
C THR A 335 27.83 -15.40 20.72
N PRO A 336 27.57 -15.98 19.53
CA PRO A 336 26.22 -16.18 19.03
C PRO A 336 25.29 -16.98 19.96
N ASP A 337 25.83 -17.79 20.88
CA ASP A 337 25.06 -18.54 21.87
C ASP A 337 24.48 -17.63 22.98
N ASP A 338 25.03 -16.45 23.18
CA ASP A 338 24.58 -15.48 24.18
C ASP A 338 23.45 -14.57 23.66
N ILE A 339 23.07 -14.68 22.38
CA ILE A 339 22.03 -13.83 21.76
C ILE A 339 20.67 -14.10 22.43
N ASP A 340 20.01 -13.04 22.89
CA ASP A 340 18.66 -13.12 23.50
C ASP A 340 17.57 -13.20 22.42
N TRP A 341 17.44 -14.37 21.83
CA TRP A 341 16.41 -14.66 20.85
C TRP A 341 15.00 -14.52 21.42
N ALA A 342 14.80 -14.81 22.70
CA ALA A 342 13.50 -14.73 23.34
C ALA A 342 13.03 -13.26 23.47
N TYR A 343 13.95 -12.34 23.80
CA TYR A 343 13.67 -10.91 23.78
C TYR A 343 13.23 -10.47 22.38
N MET A 344 14.00 -10.82 21.34
CA MET A 344 13.67 -10.41 19.96
C MET A 344 12.28 -10.87 19.53
N GLU A 345 11.93 -12.12 19.84
CA GLU A 345 10.61 -12.68 19.52
C GLU A 345 9.48 -11.93 20.25
N ARG A 346 9.64 -11.67 21.55
CA ARG A 346 8.64 -10.90 22.32
C ARG A 346 8.49 -9.48 21.78
N TYR A 347 9.61 -8.82 21.48
CA TYR A 347 9.64 -7.45 20.98
C TYR A 347 8.92 -7.33 19.63
N ILE A 348 9.22 -8.22 18.67
CA ILE A 348 8.58 -8.19 17.35
C ILE A 348 7.08 -8.47 17.46
N ARG A 349 6.64 -9.45 18.26
CA ARG A 349 5.20 -9.70 18.47
C ARG A 349 4.49 -8.48 19.05
N ALA A 350 5.11 -7.78 19.99
CA ALA A 350 4.54 -6.55 20.56
C ALA A 350 4.44 -5.43 19.51
N ILE A 351 5.46 -5.26 18.66
CA ILE A 351 5.44 -4.31 17.53
C ILE A 351 4.34 -4.69 16.51
N GLU A 352 4.21 -5.97 16.14
CA GLU A 352 3.17 -6.44 15.21
C GLU A 352 1.78 -6.08 15.74
N LYS A 353 1.49 -6.29 17.02
CA LYS A 353 0.24 -5.87 17.66
C LYS A 353 0.00 -4.36 17.54
N GLN A 354 1.01 -3.53 17.79
CA GLN A 354 0.90 -2.08 17.66
C GLN A 354 0.60 -1.64 16.21
N VAL A 355 1.22 -2.30 15.24
CA VAL A 355 1.04 -1.96 13.82
C VAL A 355 -0.36 -2.33 13.32
N VAL A 356 -0.92 -3.46 13.79
CA VAL A 356 -2.22 -3.93 13.30
C VAL A 356 -3.42 -3.35 14.05
N VAL A 357 -3.23 -2.72 15.21
CA VAL A 357 -4.34 -2.22 16.04
C VAL A 357 -5.34 -1.36 15.25
N GLY A 358 -4.86 -0.41 14.46
CA GLY A 358 -5.74 0.45 13.65
C GLY A 358 -6.51 -0.31 12.57
N VAL A 359 -5.94 -1.39 12.04
CA VAL A 359 -6.60 -2.26 11.05
C VAL A 359 -7.70 -3.09 11.70
N VAL A 360 -7.44 -3.63 12.89
CA VAL A 360 -8.42 -4.41 13.66
C VAL A 360 -9.58 -3.52 14.10
N GLU A 361 -9.30 -2.34 14.64
CA GLU A 361 -10.31 -1.35 15.03
C GLU A 361 -11.20 -0.92 13.86
N TYR A 362 -10.59 -0.65 12.70
CA TYR A 362 -11.33 -0.34 11.47
C TYR A 362 -12.26 -1.48 11.07
N LYS A 363 -11.74 -2.72 11.01
CA LYS A 363 -12.53 -3.93 10.71
C LYS A 363 -13.72 -4.08 11.67
N ASP A 364 -13.48 -3.99 12.98
CA ASP A 364 -14.51 -4.17 13.99
C ASP A 364 -15.61 -3.10 13.89
N LYS A 365 -15.23 -1.85 13.66
CA LYS A 365 -16.16 -0.75 13.42
C LYS A 365 -17.05 -1.00 12.20
N VAL A 366 -16.49 -1.47 11.08
CA VAL A 366 -17.26 -1.76 9.86
C VAL A 366 -18.23 -2.92 10.10
N ILE A 367 -17.78 -4.00 10.77
CA ILE A 367 -18.64 -5.15 11.12
C ILE A 367 -19.79 -4.71 12.02
N GLU A 368 -19.55 -3.88 13.03
CA GLU A 368 -20.56 -3.40 13.96
C GLU A 368 -21.61 -2.52 13.25
N THR A 369 -21.13 -1.57 12.44
CA THR A 369 -22.02 -0.70 11.64
C THR A 369 -22.92 -1.52 10.72
N THR A 370 -22.35 -2.53 10.05
CA THR A 370 -23.12 -3.40 9.14
C THR A 370 -24.20 -4.22 9.89
N LYS A 371 -23.90 -4.70 11.09
CA LYS A 371 -24.89 -5.42 11.93
C LYS A 371 -26.09 -4.53 12.30
N GLN A 372 -25.86 -3.24 12.55
CA GLN A 372 -26.92 -2.28 12.86
C GLN A 372 -27.85 -2.00 11.67
N PHE A 373 -27.35 -2.13 10.43
CA PHE A 373 -28.17 -1.95 9.20
C PHE A 373 -29.00 -3.19 8.82
N ILE A 374 -28.63 -4.37 9.34
CA ILE A 374 -29.32 -5.65 9.01
C ILE A 374 -30.35 -6.03 10.11
N ALA A 375 -30.25 -5.45 11.29
CA ALA A 375 -31.19 -5.65 12.41
C ALA A 375 -32.38 -4.69 12.35
#